data_bce574809576e61f186e782bea84eed1
#
_entry.id   bce574809576e61f186e782bea84eed1
#
_cell.length_a   1.000
_cell.length_b   1.000
_cell.length_c   1.000
_cell.angle_alpha   90.00
_cell.angle_beta   90.00
_cell.angle_gamma   90.00
#
_symmetry.space_group_name_H-M   'P 1'
#
loop_
_entity.id
_entity.type
_entity.pdbx_description
1 polymer ?
#
loop_
_entity_poly.entity_id
_entity_poly.type
_entity_poly.pdbx_seq_one_letter_code
_entity_poly.pdbx_strand_id
1 'polypeptide(L)'
;MRVLRAIKDRLSGSGSDSYRWTIITSAPKGEAGEQWGDTWFARDIAAALRRHGQQVSVVPRSGANQPPRSNDDVVVVLRGLKGVEPPPQRSGVWILWVISHPELVTEAEARAYDMVFVASQTWTLPGGVPSTPLLQATAPDRFSPDAALPDSGAALLFVGSTRGQFRPAVRGALASDRADELSVYGVGWEEFIDVGRISGEFLDNDDLPGAYAGAGIVLNDHHPEMAADGFLSNRLFDAVATGA
;
A
#
# COMPACT_ATOMS: atom_id res chain seq x y z
N MET A 1 -11.70 19.93 0.25
CA MET A 1 -13.14 20.25 0.43
C MET A 1 -13.99 20.15 -0.84
N ARG A 2 -13.53 20.54 -2.04
CA ARG A 2 -14.29 20.40 -3.30
C ARG A 2 -14.56 18.94 -3.69
N VAL A 3 -13.63 18.05 -3.45
CA VAL A 3 -13.67 16.61 -3.84
C VAL A 3 -14.73 15.84 -3.04
N LEU A 4 -14.76 16.02 -1.71
CA LEU A 4 -15.79 15.40 -0.85
C LEU A 4 -17.19 15.92 -1.18
N ARG A 5 -17.28 17.19 -1.63
CA ARG A 5 -18.54 17.76 -2.07
C ARG A 5 -19.02 17.15 -3.39
N ALA A 6 -18.11 16.89 -4.34
CA ALA A 6 -18.44 16.23 -5.61
C ALA A 6 -18.86 14.78 -5.41
N ILE A 7 -18.23 14.04 -4.48
CA ILE A 7 -18.67 12.69 -4.09
C ILE A 7 -20.07 12.80 -3.45
N LYS A 8 -20.26 13.70 -2.50
CA LYS A 8 -21.53 13.89 -1.83
C LYS A 8 -22.65 14.32 -2.80
N ASP A 9 -22.36 15.21 -3.74
CA ASP A 9 -23.33 15.68 -4.74
C ASP A 9 -23.74 14.57 -5.73
N ARG A 10 -22.81 13.65 -6.08
CA ARG A 10 -23.13 12.47 -6.90
C ARG A 10 -23.85 11.35 -6.13
N LEU A 11 -23.63 11.26 -4.82
CA LEU A 11 -24.25 10.26 -3.94
C LEU A 11 -25.51 10.77 -3.23
N SER A 12 -25.84 12.05 -3.37
CA SER A 12 -26.97 12.72 -2.69
C SER A 12 -28.37 12.22 -3.06
N GLY A 13 -28.46 11.19 -3.93
CA GLY A 13 -29.71 10.48 -4.19
C GLY A 13 -30.02 9.32 -3.22
N SER A 14 -29.06 8.90 -2.40
CA SER A 14 -29.26 7.88 -1.36
C SER A 14 -29.32 8.57 0.00
N GLY A 15 -30.46 8.66 0.61
CA GLY A 15 -30.64 9.23 1.97
C GLY A 15 -30.01 8.41 3.10
N SER A 16 -28.89 7.72 2.82
CA SER A 16 -28.15 6.87 3.73
C SER A 16 -26.79 7.49 4.07
N ASP A 17 -26.45 7.58 5.34
CA ASP A 17 -25.11 7.93 5.81
C ASP A 17 -24.08 6.81 5.63
N SER A 18 -24.51 5.62 5.12
CA SER A 18 -23.70 4.45 4.87
C SER A 18 -23.68 4.11 3.39
N TYR A 19 -22.47 4.10 2.80
CA TYR A 19 -22.22 3.74 1.41
C TYR A 19 -21.60 2.35 1.32
N ARG A 20 -21.81 1.71 0.17
CA ARG A 20 -21.15 0.44 -0.20
C ARG A 20 -19.88 0.74 -0.97
N TRP A 21 -18.78 0.36 -0.35
CA TRP A 21 -17.43 0.55 -0.89
C TRP A 21 -16.86 -0.78 -1.37
N THR A 22 -16.16 -0.73 -2.47
CA THR A 22 -15.24 -1.80 -2.87
C THR A 22 -13.85 -1.24 -3.04
N ILE A 23 -12.88 -1.86 -2.39
CA ILE A 23 -11.46 -1.57 -2.58
C ILE A 23 -10.87 -2.69 -3.42
N ILE A 24 -10.34 -2.33 -4.59
CA ILE A 24 -9.68 -3.26 -5.52
C ILE A 24 -8.18 -3.09 -5.38
N THR A 25 -7.46 -4.18 -5.13
CA THR A 25 -6.01 -4.17 -4.99
C THR A 25 -5.31 -4.58 -6.30
N SER A 26 -4.03 -4.24 -6.45
CA SER A 26 -3.16 -4.78 -7.51
C SER A 26 -2.83 -6.26 -7.33
N ALA A 27 -3.11 -6.83 -6.16
CA ALA A 27 -2.74 -8.19 -5.79
C ALA A 27 -3.48 -9.25 -6.61
N PRO A 28 -2.87 -10.42 -6.85
CA PRO A 28 -3.54 -11.58 -7.42
C PRO A 28 -4.55 -12.17 -6.43
N LYS A 29 -5.38 -13.10 -6.90
CA LYS A 29 -6.32 -13.86 -6.05
C LYS A 29 -5.58 -14.97 -5.30
N GLY A 30 -6.08 -15.29 -4.10
CA GLY A 30 -5.64 -16.44 -3.30
C GLY A 30 -4.37 -16.18 -2.50
N GLU A 31 -3.71 -17.23 -2.07
CA GLU A 31 -2.55 -17.20 -1.17
C GLU A 31 -1.42 -16.28 -1.67
N ALA A 32 -1.14 -16.30 -2.95
CA ALA A 32 -0.16 -15.37 -3.55
C ALA A 32 -0.51 -13.89 -3.32
N GLY A 33 -1.79 -13.55 -3.19
CA GLY A 33 -2.24 -12.18 -2.91
C GLY A 33 -2.07 -11.78 -1.44
N GLU A 34 -2.04 -12.75 -0.52
CA GLU A 34 -1.83 -12.49 0.91
C GLU A 34 -0.40 -11.98 1.20
N GLN A 35 0.55 -12.32 0.35
CA GLN A 35 1.93 -11.84 0.45
C GLN A 35 2.13 -10.40 -0.06
N TRP A 36 1.08 -9.77 -0.62
CA TRP A 36 1.16 -8.41 -1.15
C TRP A 36 0.76 -7.37 -0.10
N GLY A 37 1.62 -6.38 0.11
CA GLY A 37 1.33 -5.25 1.01
C GLY A 37 0.03 -4.52 0.67
N ASP A 38 -0.31 -4.43 -0.63
CA ASP A 38 -1.55 -3.79 -1.11
C ASP A 38 -2.80 -4.45 -0.51
N THR A 39 -2.79 -5.78 -0.30
CA THR A 39 -3.90 -6.52 0.31
C THR A 39 -4.13 -6.08 1.76
N TRP A 40 -3.07 -5.97 2.52
CA TRP A 40 -3.13 -5.58 3.93
C TRP A 40 -3.46 -4.11 4.09
N PHE A 41 -2.87 -3.25 3.29
CA PHE A 41 -3.23 -1.82 3.26
C PHE A 41 -4.71 -1.63 2.93
N ALA A 42 -5.26 -2.36 1.95
CA ALA A 42 -6.68 -2.32 1.64
C ALA A 42 -7.56 -2.79 2.81
N ARG A 43 -7.14 -3.82 3.54
CA ARG A 43 -7.84 -4.32 4.74
C ARG A 43 -7.86 -3.29 5.87
N ASP A 44 -6.75 -2.61 6.08
CA ASP A 44 -6.63 -1.57 7.10
C ASP A 44 -7.54 -0.37 6.75
N ILE A 45 -7.57 0.07 5.50
CA ILE A 45 -8.51 1.09 5.02
C ILE A 45 -9.96 0.60 5.22
N ALA A 46 -10.26 -0.64 4.85
CA ALA A 46 -11.60 -1.20 5.00
C ALA A 46 -12.04 -1.26 6.45
N ALA A 47 -11.14 -1.63 7.36
CA ALA A 47 -11.40 -1.62 8.80
C ALA A 47 -11.70 -0.21 9.30
N ALA A 48 -10.92 0.79 8.87
CA ALA A 48 -11.14 2.18 9.22
C ALA A 48 -12.50 2.69 8.70
N LEU A 49 -12.85 2.42 7.45
CA LEU A 49 -14.14 2.82 6.87
C LEU A 49 -15.31 2.15 7.60
N ARG A 50 -15.20 0.86 7.97
CA ARG A 50 -16.23 0.16 8.73
C ARG A 50 -16.46 0.77 10.11
N ARG A 51 -15.39 1.24 10.79
CA ARG A 51 -15.53 2.00 12.05
C ARG A 51 -16.34 3.31 11.87
N HIS A 52 -16.32 3.86 10.65
CA HIS A 52 -17.15 5.01 10.27
C HIS A 52 -18.52 4.63 9.67
N GLY A 53 -19.00 3.40 9.93
CA GLY A 53 -20.33 2.95 9.52
C GLY A 53 -20.48 2.59 8.05
N GLN A 54 -19.36 2.47 7.30
CA GLN A 54 -19.41 2.12 5.88
C GLN A 54 -19.44 0.60 5.67
N GLN A 55 -20.09 0.16 4.59
CA GLN A 55 -20.05 -1.24 4.14
C GLN A 55 -18.90 -1.39 3.15
N VAL A 56 -17.91 -2.24 3.45
CA VAL A 56 -16.68 -2.32 2.64
C VAL A 56 -16.35 -3.76 2.27
N SER A 57 -16.07 -3.98 0.98
CA SER A 57 -15.48 -5.20 0.44
C SER A 57 -14.07 -4.93 -0.07
N VAL A 58 -13.14 -5.86 0.16
CA VAL A 58 -11.82 -5.85 -0.44
C VAL A 58 -11.72 -7.00 -1.43
N VAL A 59 -11.26 -6.71 -2.65
CA VAL A 59 -11.16 -7.71 -3.71
C VAL A 59 -9.84 -7.60 -4.45
N PRO A 60 -9.30 -8.72 -4.95
CA PRO A 60 -8.11 -8.69 -5.80
C PRO A 60 -8.45 -8.10 -7.19
N ARG A 61 -7.44 -7.74 -7.98
CA ARG A 61 -7.62 -7.17 -9.33
C ARG A 61 -8.53 -7.99 -10.24
N SER A 62 -8.53 -9.32 -10.12
CA SER A 62 -9.41 -10.21 -10.88
C SER A 62 -10.88 -10.09 -10.52
N GLY A 63 -11.20 -9.44 -9.41
CA GLY A 63 -12.57 -9.18 -8.94
C GLY A 63 -13.19 -7.91 -9.50
N ALA A 64 -12.46 -7.09 -10.24
CA ALA A 64 -12.89 -5.78 -10.69
C ALA A 64 -14.18 -5.79 -11.53
N ASN A 65 -14.36 -6.82 -12.35
CA ASN A 65 -15.49 -6.97 -13.26
C ASN A 65 -16.53 -8.00 -12.78
N GLN A 66 -16.45 -8.45 -11.53
CA GLN A 66 -17.41 -9.42 -10.99
C GLN A 66 -18.61 -8.71 -10.36
N PRO A 67 -19.86 -9.23 -10.56
CA PRO A 67 -21.00 -8.78 -9.77
C PRO A 67 -20.70 -9.00 -8.26
N PRO A 68 -21.04 -8.08 -7.38
CA PRO A 68 -22.04 -7.01 -7.48
C PRO A 68 -21.47 -5.60 -7.70
N ARG A 69 -20.40 -5.41 -8.47
CA ARG A 69 -19.81 -4.07 -8.69
C ARG A 69 -20.79 -3.02 -9.23
N SER A 70 -21.84 -3.44 -9.94
CA SER A 70 -22.91 -2.54 -10.39
C SER A 70 -23.72 -1.89 -9.27
N ASN A 71 -23.60 -2.40 -8.05
CA ASN A 71 -24.34 -1.92 -6.89
C ASN A 71 -23.45 -1.15 -5.88
N ASP A 72 -22.14 -1.02 -6.16
CA ASP A 72 -21.24 -0.28 -5.31
C ASP A 72 -21.45 1.22 -5.50
N ASP A 73 -21.50 1.96 -4.39
CA ASP A 73 -21.63 3.41 -4.42
C ASP A 73 -20.26 4.07 -4.69
N VAL A 74 -19.18 3.46 -4.17
CA VAL A 74 -17.81 3.91 -4.37
C VAL A 74 -16.89 2.71 -4.63
N VAL A 75 -16.09 2.80 -5.68
CA VAL A 75 -15.03 1.83 -5.98
C VAL A 75 -13.69 2.54 -5.92
N VAL A 76 -12.78 2.07 -5.07
CA VAL A 76 -11.40 2.56 -4.98
C VAL A 76 -10.46 1.51 -5.57
N VAL A 77 -9.70 1.88 -6.57
CA VAL A 77 -8.61 1.06 -7.10
C VAL A 77 -7.30 1.53 -6.50
N LEU A 78 -6.68 0.69 -5.67
CA LEU A 78 -5.32 0.90 -5.20
C LEU A 78 -4.37 0.52 -6.33
N ARG A 79 -3.87 1.53 -7.03
CA ARG A 79 -3.00 1.38 -8.18
C ARG A 79 -1.56 1.21 -7.72
N GLY A 80 -1.17 -0.06 -7.55
CA GLY A 80 0.20 -0.49 -7.33
C GLY A 80 0.87 -0.91 -8.64
N LEU A 81 1.43 -2.14 -8.70
CA LEU A 81 2.13 -2.66 -9.89
C LEU A 81 1.21 -2.88 -11.10
N LYS A 82 -0.04 -3.27 -10.87
CA LYS A 82 -1.00 -3.61 -11.93
C LYS A 82 -2.22 -2.70 -11.89
N GLY A 83 -2.60 -2.17 -13.04
CA GLY A 83 -3.82 -1.41 -13.24
C GLY A 83 -5.06 -2.29 -13.31
N VAL A 84 -6.21 -1.66 -13.12
CA VAL A 84 -7.53 -2.22 -13.32
C VAL A 84 -8.31 -1.24 -14.18
N GLU A 85 -8.89 -1.71 -15.26
CA GLU A 85 -9.71 -0.88 -16.13
C GLU A 85 -11.15 -0.87 -15.61
N PRO A 86 -11.73 0.32 -15.37
CA PRO A 86 -13.13 0.42 -14.99
C PRO A 86 -14.05 -0.12 -16.12
N PRO A 87 -15.10 -0.91 -15.81
CA PRO A 87 -16.00 -1.39 -16.84
C PRO A 87 -16.73 -0.23 -17.53
N PRO A 88 -17.01 -0.35 -18.84
CA PRO A 88 -17.68 0.71 -19.59
C PRO A 88 -19.06 1.09 -19.05
N GLN A 89 -19.80 0.09 -18.55
CA GLN A 89 -21.08 0.30 -17.88
C GLN A 89 -20.88 0.09 -16.38
N ARG A 90 -20.74 1.18 -15.67
CA ARG A 90 -20.52 1.19 -14.21
C ARG A 90 -21.47 2.14 -13.51
N SER A 91 -21.84 1.80 -12.31
CA SER A 91 -22.51 2.69 -11.35
C SER A 91 -21.51 3.18 -10.31
N GLY A 92 -21.94 4.17 -9.53
CA GLY A 92 -21.13 4.72 -8.45
C GLY A 92 -19.97 5.59 -8.93
N VAL A 93 -19.10 5.94 -7.99
CA VAL A 93 -17.92 6.75 -8.22
C VAL A 93 -16.68 5.85 -8.22
N TRP A 94 -15.90 5.89 -9.29
CA TRP A 94 -14.66 5.13 -9.43
C TRP A 94 -13.45 6.03 -9.19
N ILE A 95 -12.66 5.66 -8.21
CA ILE A 95 -11.50 6.39 -7.73
C ILE A 95 -10.24 5.59 -8.05
N LEU A 96 -9.28 6.20 -8.73
CA LEU A 96 -7.94 5.69 -8.86
C LEU A 96 -7.08 6.30 -7.74
N TRP A 97 -6.45 5.47 -6.91
CA TRP A 97 -5.45 5.93 -5.96
C TRP A 97 -4.10 5.33 -6.32
N VAL A 98 -3.24 6.14 -6.94
CA VAL A 98 -1.88 5.73 -7.31
C VAL A 98 -1.03 5.72 -6.05
N ILE A 99 -0.64 4.52 -5.62
CA ILE A 99 0.12 4.29 -4.38
C ILE A 99 1.59 3.90 -4.64
N SER A 100 1.89 3.40 -5.83
CA SER A 100 3.25 3.06 -6.26
C SER A 100 3.32 2.95 -7.79
N HIS A 101 4.53 2.76 -8.34
CA HIS A 101 4.77 2.60 -9.78
C HIS A 101 4.17 3.72 -10.65
N PRO A 102 4.48 5.00 -10.35
CA PRO A 102 3.97 6.13 -11.12
C PRO A 102 4.35 6.06 -12.61
N GLU A 103 5.50 5.48 -12.93
CA GLU A 103 6.03 5.30 -14.28
C GLU A 103 5.16 4.42 -15.19
N LEU A 104 4.30 3.59 -14.58
CA LEU A 104 3.40 2.69 -15.31
C LEU A 104 1.99 3.27 -15.50
N VAL A 105 1.70 4.43 -14.93
CA VAL A 105 0.37 5.06 -15.04
C VAL A 105 0.29 5.88 -16.31
N THR A 106 -0.72 5.60 -17.13
CA THR A 106 -0.94 6.33 -18.39
C THR A 106 -2.03 7.39 -18.25
N GLU A 107 -2.00 8.40 -19.14
CA GLU A 107 -3.07 9.39 -19.25
C GLU A 107 -4.44 8.72 -19.49
N ALA A 108 -4.47 7.74 -20.39
CA ALA A 108 -5.70 7.01 -20.72
C ALA A 108 -6.28 6.27 -19.51
N GLU A 109 -5.42 5.59 -18.73
CA GLU A 109 -5.82 4.94 -17.48
C GLU A 109 -6.42 5.97 -16.51
N ALA A 110 -5.73 7.06 -16.25
CA ALA A 110 -6.18 8.07 -15.30
C ALA A 110 -7.52 8.73 -15.72
N ARG A 111 -7.71 9.00 -17.01
CA ARG A 111 -8.96 9.58 -17.55
C ARG A 111 -10.16 8.64 -17.51
N ALA A 112 -9.94 7.33 -17.33
CA ALA A 112 -11.02 6.36 -17.20
C ALA A 112 -11.76 6.43 -15.85
N TYR A 113 -11.20 7.15 -14.88
CA TYR A 113 -11.75 7.27 -13.52
C TYR A 113 -12.43 8.61 -13.29
N ASP A 114 -13.39 8.63 -12.36
CA ASP A 114 -14.10 9.87 -11.98
C ASP A 114 -13.22 10.79 -11.15
N MET A 115 -12.28 10.22 -10.39
CA MET A 115 -11.36 10.95 -9.52
C MET A 115 -10.03 10.21 -9.43
N VAL A 116 -8.94 10.98 -9.27
CA VAL A 116 -7.61 10.42 -9.09
C VAL A 116 -6.95 11.02 -7.85
N PHE A 117 -6.47 10.14 -6.97
CA PHE A 117 -5.57 10.48 -5.87
C PHE A 117 -4.17 9.94 -6.17
N VAL A 118 -3.16 10.64 -5.66
CA VAL A 118 -1.75 10.24 -5.81
C VAL A 118 -1.06 10.26 -4.45
N ALA A 119 -0.31 9.19 -4.14
CA ALA A 119 0.43 9.08 -2.88
C ALA A 119 1.78 9.83 -2.95
N SER A 120 1.75 11.01 -3.58
CA SER A 120 2.87 11.94 -3.70
C SER A 120 2.35 13.36 -3.62
N GLN A 121 3.16 14.28 -3.10
CA GLN A 121 2.87 15.71 -3.08
C GLN A 121 3.47 16.45 -4.28
N THR A 122 4.38 15.82 -5.00
CA THR A 122 5.17 16.45 -6.08
C THR A 122 4.90 15.87 -7.46
N TRP A 123 4.48 14.60 -7.55
CA TRP A 123 4.21 13.95 -8.81
C TRP A 123 2.90 14.42 -9.44
N THR A 124 2.92 14.59 -10.75
CA THR A 124 1.76 14.97 -11.57
C THR A 124 1.48 13.91 -12.62
N LEU A 125 0.19 13.64 -12.85
CA LEU A 125 -0.24 12.66 -13.85
C LEU A 125 0.17 13.05 -15.27
N PRO A 126 0.49 12.06 -16.12
CA PRO A 126 0.67 12.27 -17.54
C PRO A 126 -0.52 13.02 -18.18
N GLY A 127 -0.24 13.87 -19.17
CA GLY A 127 -1.29 14.62 -19.87
C GLY A 127 -2.01 15.68 -19.03
N GLY A 128 -1.48 16.03 -17.85
CA GLY A 128 -2.07 17.03 -16.97
C GLY A 128 -3.44 16.64 -16.40
N VAL A 129 -3.71 15.36 -16.25
CA VAL A 129 -4.96 14.86 -15.64
C VAL A 129 -5.06 15.40 -14.21
N PRO A 130 -6.17 16.01 -13.80
CA PRO A 130 -6.33 16.51 -12.45
C PRO A 130 -6.24 15.41 -11.41
N SER A 131 -5.44 15.62 -10.37
CA SER A 131 -5.32 14.70 -9.23
C SER A 131 -5.25 15.46 -7.92
N THR A 132 -5.48 14.73 -6.82
CA THR A 132 -5.37 15.27 -5.46
C THR A 132 -4.33 14.45 -4.70
N PRO A 133 -3.32 15.08 -4.08
CA PRO A 133 -2.41 14.38 -3.20
C PRO A 133 -3.14 13.70 -2.03
N LEU A 134 -2.89 12.42 -1.83
CA LEU A 134 -3.35 11.63 -0.70
C LEU A 134 -2.28 10.60 -0.39
N LEU A 135 -1.45 10.87 0.61
CA LEU A 135 -0.40 9.96 1.04
C LEU A 135 -0.99 8.64 1.57
N GLN A 136 -0.19 7.59 1.55
CA GLN A 136 -0.52 6.36 2.27
C GLN A 136 -0.57 6.65 3.78
N ALA A 137 -1.10 5.72 4.55
CA ALA A 137 -1.29 5.86 5.99
C ALA A 137 -1.11 4.50 6.66
N THR A 138 -0.93 4.50 7.96
CA THR A 138 -0.86 3.30 8.79
C THR A 138 -2.17 3.03 9.51
N ALA A 139 -2.33 1.82 10.03
CA ALA A 139 -3.40 1.41 10.94
C ALA A 139 -2.91 1.49 12.40
N PRO A 140 -3.24 2.55 13.14
CA PRO A 140 -2.71 2.76 14.49
C PRO A 140 -3.16 1.68 15.50
N ASP A 141 -4.24 0.96 15.19
CA ASP A 141 -4.69 -0.17 16.00
C ASP A 141 -3.78 -1.40 15.87
N ARG A 142 -2.98 -1.47 14.80
CA ARG A 142 -2.01 -2.55 14.55
C ARG A 142 -0.58 -2.09 14.81
N PHE A 143 -0.21 -0.96 14.27
CA PHE A 143 1.15 -0.41 14.35
C PHE A 143 1.21 0.66 15.44
N SER A 144 1.70 0.26 16.60
CA SER A 144 1.90 1.13 17.76
C SER A 144 3.12 0.67 18.56
N PRO A 145 3.70 1.51 19.42
CA PRO A 145 4.79 1.08 20.30
C PRO A 145 4.43 -0.10 21.20
N ASP A 146 3.13 -0.24 21.55
CA ASP A 146 2.64 -1.32 22.40
C ASP A 146 2.61 -2.68 21.69
N ALA A 147 2.84 -2.73 20.37
CA ALA A 147 2.92 -3.97 19.60
C ALA A 147 4.23 -4.74 19.84
N ALA A 148 5.23 -4.13 20.49
CA ALA A 148 6.52 -4.78 20.77
C ALA A 148 6.33 -6.06 21.60
N LEU A 149 6.95 -7.14 21.11
CA LEU A 149 6.99 -8.42 21.84
C LEU A 149 8.32 -8.51 22.61
N PRO A 150 8.33 -9.06 23.82
CA PRO A 150 9.58 -9.32 24.54
C PRO A 150 10.53 -10.16 23.66
N ASP A 151 11.79 -9.76 23.60
CA ASP A 151 12.88 -10.46 22.89
C ASP A 151 12.68 -10.65 21.37
N SER A 152 11.77 -9.89 20.72
CA SER A 152 11.48 -10.02 19.28
C SER A 152 12.32 -9.09 18.39
N GLY A 153 13.24 -8.31 18.95
CA GLY A 153 13.88 -7.20 18.27
C GLY A 153 15.15 -7.55 17.51
N ALA A 154 15.14 -7.40 16.18
CA ALA A 154 16.37 -7.25 15.40
C ALA A 154 17.00 -5.87 15.68
N ALA A 155 18.31 -5.80 15.82
CA ALA A 155 18.98 -4.51 16.00
C ALA A 155 18.88 -3.64 14.74
N LEU A 156 19.04 -4.25 13.56
CA LEU A 156 18.76 -3.68 12.25
C LEU A 156 17.79 -4.60 11.49
N LEU A 157 16.67 -4.09 11.08
CA LEU A 157 15.65 -4.87 10.37
C LEU A 157 15.36 -4.29 8.99
N PHE A 158 15.40 -5.14 7.96
CA PHE A 158 14.88 -4.85 6.64
C PHE A 158 13.84 -5.89 6.22
N VAL A 159 12.63 -5.45 5.87
CA VAL A 159 11.58 -6.32 5.36
C VAL A 159 11.20 -5.88 3.95
N GLY A 160 11.54 -6.69 2.95
CA GLY A 160 11.19 -6.43 1.55
C GLY A 160 12.04 -7.20 0.58
N SER A 161 11.46 -7.54 -0.58
CA SER A 161 12.14 -8.24 -1.67
C SER A 161 13.09 -7.33 -2.44
N THR A 162 14.09 -7.93 -3.08
CA THR A 162 15.07 -7.20 -3.90
C THR A 162 14.46 -6.63 -5.17
N ARG A 163 13.51 -7.35 -5.78
CA ARG A 163 12.98 -7.07 -7.11
C ARG A 163 14.09 -6.93 -8.16
N GLY A 164 15.12 -7.78 -8.07
CA GLY A 164 16.28 -7.80 -8.96
C GLY A 164 17.28 -6.65 -8.74
N GLN A 165 17.19 -5.93 -7.61
CA GLN A 165 18.11 -4.83 -7.28
C GLN A 165 18.71 -5.00 -5.89
N PHE A 166 20.01 -4.76 -5.77
CA PHE A 166 20.63 -4.69 -4.45
C PHE A 166 20.23 -3.38 -3.75
N ARG A 167 19.31 -3.50 -2.81
CA ARG A 167 18.68 -2.35 -2.14
C ARG A 167 19.72 -1.51 -1.39
N PRO A 168 19.73 -0.18 -1.62
CA PRO A 168 20.73 0.73 -1.04
C PRO A 168 20.80 0.68 0.49
N ALA A 169 19.67 0.58 1.18
CA ALA A 169 19.64 0.53 2.64
C ALA A 169 20.34 -0.71 3.18
N VAL A 170 20.09 -1.90 2.58
CA VAL A 170 20.75 -3.14 2.97
C VAL A 170 22.23 -3.11 2.63
N ARG A 171 22.60 -2.61 1.45
CA ARG A 171 24.00 -2.46 1.05
C ARG A 171 24.76 -1.53 2.00
N GLY A 172 24.13 -0.44 2.43
CA GLY A 172 24.72 0.49 3.41
C GLY A 172 24.91 -0.14 4.79
N ALA A 173 23.92 -0.89 5.27
CA ALA A 173 23.99 -1.62 6.54
C ALA A 173 25.12 -2.68 6.52
N LEU A 174 25.27 -3.41 5.44
CA LEU A 174 26.33 -4.41 5.27
C LEU A 174 27.74 -3.80 5.19
N ALA A 175 27.87 -2.55 4.79
CA ALA A 175 29.13 -1.84 4.75
C ALA A 175 29.49 -1.17 6.12
N SER A 176 28.61 -1.24 7.10
CA SER A 176 28.81 -0.68 8.43
C SER A 176 29.46 -1.69 9.38
N ASP A 177 29.92 -1.20 10.53
CA ASP A 177 30.43 -2.01 11.65
C ASP A 177 29.32 -2.82 12.36
N ARG A 178 28.06 -2.58 12.01
CA ARG A 178 26.89 -3.29 12.54
C ARG A 178 26.31 -4.31 11.56
N ALA A 179 27.06 -4.70 10.53
CA ALA A 179 26.59 -5.63 9.50
C ALA A 179 26.07 -6.98 10.06
N ASP A 180 26.67 -7.45 11.17
CA ASP A 180 26.29 -8.72 11.80
C ASP A 180 24.96 -8.64 12.59
N GLU A 181 24.44 -7.44 12.82
CA GLU A 181 23.18 -7.21 13.51
C GLU A 181 21.98 -7.11 12.55
N LEU A 182 22.23 -7.23 11.24
CA LEU A 182 21.22 -7.08 10.20
C LEU A 182 20.39 -8.34 10.02
N SER A 183 19.08 -8.20 10.19
CA SER A 183 18.06 -9.19 9.82
C SER A 183 17.34 -8.76 8.55
N VAL A 184 17.30 -9.65 7.55
CA VAL A 184 16.68 -9.37 6.25
C VAL A 184 15.57 -10.39 5.97
N TYR A 185 14.38 -9.90 5.66
CA TYR A 185 13.26 -10.71 5.18
C TYR A 185 12.87 -10.29 3.76
N GLY A 186 12.64 -11.26 2.88
CA GLY A 186 12.19 -11.03 1.51
C GLY A 186 12.82 -12.02 0.53
N VAL A 187 12.30 -12.06 -0.69
CA VAL A 187 12.80 -12.95 -1.75
C VAL A 187 13.86 -12.28 -2.61
N GLY A 188 14.74 -13.11 -3.21
CA GLY A 188 15.78 -12.70 -4.17
C GLY A 188 17.06 -12.17 -3.53
N TRP A 189 17.22 -12.30 -2.21
CA TRP A 189 18.40 -11.81 -1.49
C TRP A 189 19.62 -12.69 -1.68
N GLU A 190 19.45 -13.97 -1.98
CA GLU A 190 20.51 -14.95 -2.24
C GLU A 190 21.44 -14.54 -3.39
N GLU A 191 21.01 -13.64 -4.26
CA GLU A 191 21.82 -13.08 -5.34
C GLU A 191 22.79 -11.99 -4.87
N PHE A 192 22.56 -11.40 -3.69
CA PHE A 192 23.24 -10.19 -3.23
C PHE A 192 23.96 -10.31 -1.88
N ILE A 193 23.50 -11.23 -1.01
CA ILE A 193 24.03 -11.40 0.35
C ILE A 193 24.20 -12.88 0.70
N ASP A 194 25.02 -13.15 1.71
CA ASP A 194 25.17 -14.48 2.27
C ASP A 194 23.82 -15.01 2.79
N VAL A 195 23.49 -16.25 2.45
CA VAL A 195 22.22 -16.91 2.82
C VAL A 195 22.04 -16.95 4.35
N GLY A 196 23.14 -17.07 5.10
CA GLY A 196 23.12 -17.03 6.57
C GLY A 196 22.62 -15.70 7.18
N ARG A 197 22.53 -14.63 6.37
CA ARG A 197 22.00 -13.32 6.77
C ARG A 197 20.52 -13.12 6.41
N ILE A 198 19.93 -14.08 5.69
CA ILE A 198 18.51 -14.05 5.32
C ILE A 198 17.73 -14.69 6.45
N SER A 199 16.95 -13.87 7.17
CA SER A 199 16.12 -14.32 8.29
C SER A 199 14.88 -15.10 7.81
N GLY A 200 14.43 -14.85 6.58
CA GLY A 200 13.32 -15.55 5.93
C GLY A 200 12.94 -14.93 4.59
N GLU A 201 12.30 -15.73 3.74
CA GLU A 201 11.74 -15.25 2.48
C GLU A 201 10.51 -14.35 2.69
N PHE A 202 9.87 -14.48 3.85
CA PHE A 202 8.64 -13.79 4.18
C PHE A 202 8.57 -13.56 5.70
N LEU A 203 8.01 -12.43 6.09
CA LEU A 203 7.58 -12.14 7.46
C LEU A 203 6.08 -11.91 7.42
N ASP A 204 5.34 -12.70 8.19
CA ASP A 204 3.88 -12.61 8.23
C ASP A 204 3.44 -11.18 8.57
N ASN A 205 2.39 -10.73 7.90
CA ASN A 205 1.91 -9.37 8.10
C ASN A 205 1.33 -9.14 9.51
N ASP A 206 0.87 -10.20 10.16
CA ASP A 206 0.41 -10.15 11.55
C ASP A 206 1.59 -9.99 12.53
N ASP A 207 2.79 -10.42 12.16
CA ASP A 207 4.01 -10.29 12.96
C ASP A 207 4.74 -8.95 12.70
N LEU A 208 4.46 -8.27 11.59
CA LEU A 208 5.12 -7.00 11.23
C LEU A 208 5.04 -5.93 12.32
N PRO A 209 3.88 -5.69 12.97
CA PRO A 209 3.80 -4.68 14.02
C PRO A 209 4.77 -4.95 15.18
N GLY A 210 4.83 -6.20 15.63
CA GLY A 210 5.74 -6.63 16.69
C GLY A 210 7.21 -6.53 16.27
N ALA A 211 7.52 -6.95 15.05
CA ALA A 211 8.87 -6.88 14.52
C ALA A 211 9.37 -5.43 14.37
N TYR A 212 8.52 -4.51 13.91
CA TYR A 212 8.88 -3.10 13.80
C TYR A 212 9.02 -2.44 15.17
N ALA A 213 8.06 -2.66 16.08
CA ALA A 213 8.11 -2.09 17.43
C ALA A 213 9.29 -2.61 18.26
N GLY A 214 9.72 -3.86 18.01
CA GLY A 214 10.88 -4.47 18.68
C GLY A 214 12.22 -4.15 18.03
N ALA A 215 12.24 -3.63 16.80
CA ALA A 215 13.49 -3.34 16.10
C ALA A 215 14.21 -2.10 16.69
N GLY A 216 15.53 -2.17 16.74
CA GLY A 216 16.34 -1.00 17.08
C GLY A 216 16.32 0.06 15.99
N ILE A 217 16.41 -0.37 14.73
CA ILE A 217 16.30 0.47 13.54
C ILE A 217 15.58 -0.33 12.44
N VAL A 218 14.52 0.22 11.90
CA VAL A 218 13.87 -0.31 10.69
C VAL A 218 14.42 0.40 9.46
N LEU A 219 15.10 -0.35 8.61
CA LEU A 219 15.67 0.16 7.38
C LEU A 219 14.59 0.28 6.31
N ASN A 220 14.53 1.40 5.63
CA ASN A 220 13.63 1.64 4.53
C ASN A 220 14.33 2.35 3.38
N ASP A 221 14.00 1.96 2.16
CA ASP A 221 14.37 2.67 0.95
C ASP A 221 13.23 2.58 -0.09
N HIS A 222 13.37 3.30 -1.17
CA HIS A 222 12.41 3.33 -2.25
C HIS A 222 13.09 2.91 -3.56
N HIS A 223 12.32 2.37 -4.49
CA HIS A 223 12.78 2.24 -5.87
C HIS A 223 13.07 3.62 -6.44
N PRO A 224 14.07 3.75 -7.36
CA PRO A 224 14.49 5.05 -7.87
C PRO A 224 13.35 5.90 -8.44
N GLU A 225 12.43 5.28 -9.16
CA GLU A 225 11.26 5.93 -9.76
C GLU A 225 10.31 6.49 -8.70
N MET A 226 10.05 5.71 -7.66
CA MET A 226 9.21 6.16 -6.53
C MET A 226 9.87 7.31 -5.77
N ALA A 227 11.19 7.20 -5.53
CA ALA A 227 11.95 8.24 -4.83
C ALA A 227 11.98 9.56 -5.63
N ALA A 228 12.20 9.49 -6.95
CA ALA A 228 12.25 10.64 -7.83
C ALA A 228 10.91 11.40 -7.86
N ASP A 229 9.81 10.68 -7.82
CA ASP A 229 8.46 11.21 -7.89
C ASP A 229 7.83 11.47 -6.50
N GLY A 230 8.58 11.34 -5.41
CA GLY A 230 8.14 11.67 -4.06
C GLY A 230 7.09 10.71 -3.47
N PHE A 231 7.04 9.45 -3.95
CA PHE A 231 6.20 8.41 -3.36
C PHE A 231 6.88 7.81 -2.13
N LEU A 232 6.16 7.77 -1.02
CA LEU A 232 6.60 7.14 0.21
C LEU A 232 5.98 5.74 0.34
N SER A 233 6.79 4.74 0.69
CA SER A 233 6.29 3.39 0.94
C SER A 233 5.44 3.34 2.21
N ASN A 234 4.44 2.45 2.23
CA ASN A 234 3.59 2.25 3.41
C ASN A 234 4.40 1.86 4.65
N ARG A 235 5.45 1.07 4.48
CA ARG A 235 6.39 0.66 5.54
C ARG A 235 6.90 1.83 6.37
N LEU A 236 7.17 3.00 5.74
CA LEU A 236 7.64 4.17 6.47
C LEU A 236 6.61 4.62 7.51
N PHE A 237 5.33 4.65 7.14
CA PHE A 237 4.25 5.05 8.04
C PHE A 237 4.06 4.02 9.16
N ASP A 238 4.15 2.73 8.83
CA ASP A 238 3.99 1.62 9.77
C ASP A 238 5.14 1.62 10.80
N ALA A 239 6.40 1.72 10.34
CA ALA A 239 7.57 1.75 11.22
C ALA A 239 7.57 2.97 12.15
N VAL A 240 7.32 4.17 11.60
CA VAL A 240 7.25 5.39 12.42
C VAL A 240 6.14 5.31 13.48
N ALA A 241 5.00 4.70 13.14
CA ALA A 241 3.89 4.53 14.08
C ALA A 241 4.23 3.58 15.26
N THR A 242 5.14 2.64 15.05
CA THR A 242 5.62 1.75 16.14
C THR A 242 6.70 2.38 16.99
N GLY A 243 7.20 3.58 16.66
CA GLY A 243 8.25 4.27 17.38
C GLY A 243 9.68 3.83 17.01
N ALA A 244 9.82 3.01 15.95
CA ALA A 244 11.10 2.56 15.44
C ALA A 244 11.83 3.65 14.63
#